data_4bd48f3953db6571fae1a03b14797cc9
#
_entry.id   4bd48f3953db6571fae1a03b14797cc9
#
_cell.length_a   1.000
_cell.length_b   1.000
_cell.length_c   1.000
_cell.angle_alpha   90.00
_cell.angle_beta   90.00
_cell.angle_gamma   90.00
#
_symmetry.space_group_name_H-M   'P 1'
#
loop_
_entity.id
_entity.type
_entity.pdbx_description
1 polymer ?
#
loop_
_entity_poly.entity_id
_entity_poly.type
_entity_poly.pdbx_seq_one_letter_code
_entity_poly.pdbx_strand_id
1 'polypeptide(L)'
;MKRVALTLVMLLALPLSARDIRADDGHGAEKLGVTIKELVNSTKEWDGQPLPVYPVGPAQIKVLRIKIPSGVILPWHYHPVINAAIILGGRLELYLKNGTTKSFGAGEALVEVVNTVHAGQAVGPDDVDLVVFYAGSKGQPTTVLLK
;
A
#
# COMPACT_ATOMS: atom_id res chain seq x y z
N MET A 1 43.34 -64.37 -17.38
CA MET A 1 43.43 -62.92 -17.31
C MET A 1 42.12 -62.32 -17.86
N LYS A 2 41.18 -61.92 -16.98
CA LYS A 2 39.85 -61.38 -17.37
C LYS A 2 39.95 -59.85 -17.44
N ARG A 3 39.69 -59.26 -18.58
CA ARG A 3 39.68 -57.81 -18.79
C ARG A 3 38.29 -57.31 -18.39
N VAL A 4 38.20 -56.46 -17.35
CA VAL A 4 37.00 -55.72 -16.98
C VAL A 4 36.93 -54.44 -17.77
N ALA A 5 35.93 -54.31 -18.63
CA ALA A 5 35.67 -53.08 -19.38
C ALA A 5 34.89 -52.11 -18.45
N LEU A 6 35.51 -50.99 -18.15
CA LEU A 6 34.88 -49.89 -17.38
C LEU A 6 34.08 -48.99 -18.34
N THR A 7 32.76 -49.11 -18.31
CA THR A 7 31.88 -48.27 -19.10
C THR A 7 31.68 -46.91 -18.39
N LEU A 8 32.26 -45.86 -18.96
CA LEU A 8 32.10 -44.48 -18.47
C LEU A 8 30.73 -43.98 -18.88
N VAL A 9 29.80 -43.86 -17.94
CA VAL A 9 28.50 -43.21 -18.15
C VAL A 9 28.69 -41.70 -18.03
N MET A 10 28.67 -41.03 -19.17
CA MET A 10 28.73 -39.56 -19.25
C MET A 10 27.34 -39.00 -18.98
N LEU A 11 27.11 -38.48 -17.74
CA LEU A 11 25.89 -37.76 -17.39
C LEU A 11 25.89 -36.39 -18.13
N LEU A 12 25.09 -36.26 -19.17
CA LEU A 12 24.83 -34.96 -19.79
C LEU A 12 23.96 -34.14 -18.82
N ALA A 13 24.55 -33.20 -18.10
CA ALA A 13 23.83 -32.17 -17.39
C ALA A 13 23.26 -31.18 -18.42
N LEU A 14 21.96 -31.27 -18.67
CA LEU A 14 21.24 -30.25 -19.41
C LEU A 14 21.23 -28.94 -18.58
N PRO A 15 21.65 -27.80 -19.15
CA PRO A 15 21.52 -26.53 -18.45
C PRO A 15 20.02 -26.23 -18.23
N LEU A 16 19.62 -26.15 -16.98
CA LEU A 16 18.34 -25.59 -16.62
C LEU A 16 18.38 -24.11 -17.01
N SER A 17 17.79 -23.76 -18.15
CA SER A 17 17.65 -22.36 -18.53
C SER A 17 16.83 -21.65 -17.47
N ALA A 18 17.46 -20.75 -16.74
CA ALA A 18 16.75 -19.79 -15.89
C ALA A 18 15.76 -19.05 -16.80
N ARG A 19 14.47 -19.34 -16.66
CA ARG A 19 13.44 -18.51 -17.26
C ARG A 19 13.54 -17.18 -16.56
N ASP A 20 13.90 -16.13 -17.29
CA ASP A 20 13.78 -14.76 -16.81
C ASP A 20 12.33 -14.55 -16.37
N ILE A 21 12.12 -14.52 -15.06
CA ILE A 21 10.86 -14.10 -14.47
C ILE A 21 10.83 -12.58 -14.65
N ARG A 22 10.30 -12.15 -15.79
CA ARG A 22 9.97 -10.74 -15.97
C ARG A 22 8.73 -10.47 -15.14
N ALA A 23 8.78 -9.43 -14.31
CA ALA A 23 7.60 -8.87 -13.70
C ALA A 23 6.60 -8.55 -14.83
N ASP A 24 5.40 -9.08 -14.77
CA ASP A 24 4.33 -8.74 -15.71
C ASP A 24 3.81 -7.34 -15.31
N ASP A 25 4.22 -6.34 -16.06
CA ASP A 25 3.76 -4.94 -15.90
C ASP A 25 2.30 -4.77 -16.39
N GLY A 26 1.49 -5.82 -16.35
CA GLY A 26 0.08 -5.79 -16.73
C GLY A 26 -0.21 -6.05 -18.21
N HIS A 27 0.80 -6.11 -19.08
CA HIS A 27 0.62 -6.31 -20.53
C HIS A 27 0.01 -7.67 -20.90
N GLY A 28 0.23 -8.69 -20.07
CA GLY A 28 -0.39 -10.01 -20.25
C GLY A 28 -1.89 -10.01 -19.92
N ALA A 29 -2.32 -9.19 -18.99
CA ALA A 29 -3.69 -9.11 -18.50
C ALA A 29 -4.63 -8.44 -19.52
N GLU A 30 -4.15 -7.45 -20.29
CA GLU A 30 -4.93 -6.76 -21.32
C GLU A 30 -5.40 -7.71 -22.43
N LYS A 31 -4.61 -8.72 -22.77
CA LYS A 31 -5.00 -9.75 -23.76
C LYS A 31 -6.15 -10.62 -23.29
N LEU A 32 -6.44 -10.64 -21.99
CA LEU A 32 -7.54 -11.36 -21.36
C LEU A 32 -8.75 -10.44 -21.08
N GLY A 33 -8.74 -9.18 -21.52
CA GLY A 33 -9.78 -8.19 -21.26
C GLY A 33 -9.73 -7.64 -19.82
N VAL A 34 -8.63 -7.85 -19.09
CA VAL A 34 -8.42 -7.28 -17.75
C VAL A 34 -7.94 -5.84 -17.89
N THR A 35 -8.62 -4.91 -17.24
CA THR A 35 -8.19 -3.51 -17.16
C THR A 35 -7.46 -3.28 -15.85
N ILE A 36 -6.24 -2.73 -15.91
CA ILE A 36 -5.44 -2.35 -14.76
C ILE A 36 -5.30 -0.83 -14.75
N LYS A 37 -5.66 -0.21 -13.62
CA LYS A 37 -5.47 1.21 -13.38
C LYS A 37 -4.66 1.41 -12.11
N GLU A 38 -3.47 1.94 -12.22
CA GLU A 38 -2.70 2.37 -11.06
C GLU A 38 -3.37 3.59 -10.43
N LEU A 39 -3.70 3.52 -9.15
CA LEU A 39 -4.35 4.60 -8.41
C LEU A 39 -3.34 5.47 -7.67
N VAL A 40 -2.30 4.88 -7.13
CA VAL A 40 -1.17 5.58 -6.51
C VAL A 40 0.07 4.68 -6.54
N ASN A 41 1.21 5.29 -6.87
CA ASN A 41 2.54 4.69 -6.78
C ASN A 41 3.48 5.77 -6.24
N SER A 42 3.92 5.65 -5.01
CA SER A 42 4.66 6.73 -4.35
C SER A 42 5.65 6.20 -3.32
N THR A 43 6.80 6.84 -3.27
CA THR A 43 7.78 6.73 -2.19
C THR A 43 7.64 7.87 -1.19
N LYS A 44 6.58 8.69 -1.33
CA LYS A 44 6.30 9.86 -0.50
C LYS A 44 4.89 9.82 0.05
N GLU A 45 4.73 10.44 1.22
CA GLU A 45 3.47 10.78 1.84
C GLU A 45 2.73 11.87 1.05
N TRP A 46 1.44 12.09 1.31
CA TRP A 46 0.65 13.08 0.57
C TRP A 46 1.14 14.53 0.74
N ASP A 47 1.88 14.82 1.82
CA ASP A 47 2.49 16.13 2.08
C ASP A 47 3.86 16.31 1.42
N GLY A 48 4.37 15.25 0.75
CA GLY A 48 5.63 15.26 0.02
C GLY A 48 6.83 14.74 0.79
N GLN A 49 6.69 14.41 2.09
CA GLN A 49 7.75 13.80 2.88
C GLN A 49 8.04 12.38 2.41
N PRO A 50 9.28 11.90 2.51
CA PRO A 50 9.60 10.52 2.16
C PRO A 50 8.93 9.54 3.13
N LEU A 51 8.44 8.41 2.60
CA LEU A 51 7.97 7.31 3.44
C LEU A 51 9.11 6.77 4.31
N PRO A 52 8.83 6.39 5.55
CA PRO A 52 9.82 5.71 6.39
C PRO A 52 10.12 4.30 5.84
N VAL A 53 11.17 3.69 6.34
CA VAL A 53 11.43 2.27 6.11
C VAL A 53 10.31 1.41 6.72
N TYR A 54 10.08 0.24 6.16
CA TYR A 54 9.11 -0.71 6.72
C TYR A 54 9.50 -1.10 8.15
N PRO A 55 8.52 -1.25 9.07
CA PRO A 55 8.79 -1.63 10.44
C PRO A 55 9.44 -3.01 10.51
N VAL A 56 10.37 -3.17 11.46
CA VAL A 56 11.02 -4.45 11.76
C VAL A 56 10.11 -5.29 12.65
N GLY A 57 10.00 -6.60 12.36
CA GLY A 57 9.23 -7.56 13.16
C GLY A 57 8.19 -8.33 12.34
N PRO A 58 7.37 -9.16 12.98
CA PRO A 58 6.32 -9.91 12.29
C PRO A 58 5.31 -8.96 11.65
N ALA A 59 5.21 -8.99 10.32
CA ALA A 59 4.33 -8.12 9.57
C ALA A 59 2.85 -8.35 9.95
N GLN A 60 2.10 -7.27 10.02
CA GLN A 60 0.64 -7.30 10.19
C GLN A 60 0.00 -6.32 9.21
N ILE A 61 -0.94 -6.83 8.43
CA ILE A 61 -1.78 -6.02 7.56
C ILE A 61 -3.16 -5.87 8.21
N LYS A 62 -3.66 -4.63 8.21
CA LYS A 62 -5.03 -4.33 8.62
C LYS A 62 -5.71 -3.53 7.52
N VAL A 63 -6.89 -3.96 7.10
CA VAL A 63 -7.71 -3.24 6.13
C VAL A 63 -9.00 -2.84 6.82
N LEU A 64 -9.33 -1.56 6.77
CA LEU A 64 -10.55 -1.00 7.35
C LEU A 64 -11.36 -0.31 6.26
N ARG A 65 -12.68 -0.49 6.29
CA ARG A 65 -13.61 0.40 5.60
C ARG A 65 -14.18 1.36 6.62
N ILE A 66 -14.03 2.65 6.36
CA ILE A 66 -14.39 3.73 7.28
C ILE A 66 -15.45 4.59 6.60
N LYS A 67 -16.50 4.92 7.34
CA LYS A 67 -17.50 5.93 6.92
C LYS A 67 -17.42 7.12 7.87
N ILE A 68 -17.35 8.32 7.30
CA ILE A 68 -17.29 9.58 8.02
C ILE A 68 -18.50 10.40 7.55
N PRO A 69 -19.50 10.65 8.42
CA PRO A 69 -20.65 11.46 8.03
C PRO A 69 -20.26 12.85 7.56
N SER A 70 -21.03 13.40 6.63
CA SER A 70 -20.83 14.75 6.10
C SER A 70 -20.66 15.77 7.23
N GLY A 71 -19.67 16.65 7.12
CA GLY A 71 -19.34 17.69 8.08
C GLY A 71 -18.55 17.23 9.32
N VAL A 72 -18.42 15.91 9.54
CA VAL A 72 -17.67 15.40 10.69
C VAL A 72 -16.18 15.69 10.54
N ILE A 73 -15.58 16.24 11.59
CA ILE A 73 -14.15 16.47 11.73
C ILE A 73 -13.58 15.37 12.63
N LEU A 74 -12.60 14.64 12.12
CA LEU A 74 -11.88 13.63 12.89
C LEU A 74 -10.98 14.30 13.95
N PRO A 75 -10.81 13.68 15.13
CA PRO A 75 -9.87 14.20 16.11
C PRO A 75 -8.43 14.20 15.58
N TRP A 76 -7.59 15.07 16.13
CA TRP A 76 -6.16 15.08 15.87
C TRP A 76 -5.55 13.74 16.26
N HIS A 77 -4.81 13.14 15.34
CA HIS A 77 -4.21 11.82 15.52
C HIS A 77 -2.95 11.68 14.65
N TYR A 78 -2.26 10.58 14.79
CA TYR A 78 -1.20 10.16 13.88
C TYR A 78 -1.23 8.66 13.65
N HIS A 79 -0.61 8.23 12.57
CA HIS A 79 -0.43 6.82 12.23
C HIS A 79 1.03 6.42 12.43
N PRO A 80 1.37 5.50 13.35
CA PRO A 80 2.74 5.03 13.52
C PRO A 80 3.17 3.97 12.50
N VAL A 81 2.33 3.68 11.49
CA VAL A 81 2.55 2.68 10.45
C VAL A 81 2.24 3.27 9.08
N ILE A 82 2.94 2.76 8.06
CA ILE A 82 2.64 3.11 6.66
C ILE A 82 1.20 2.72 6.35
N ASN A 83 0.48 3.61 5.71
CA ASN A 83 -0.87 3.33 5.25
C ASN A 83 -1.20 4.05 3.95
N ALA A 84 -2.13 3.46 3.20
CA ALA A 84 -2.67 4.03 1.99
C ALA A 84 -4.19 3.87 1.99
N ALA A 85 -4.89 4.81 1.37
CA ALA A 85 -6.34 4.79 1.30
C ALA A 85 -6.84 5.00 -0.12
N ILE A 86 -8.03 4.49 -0.40
CA ILE A 86 -8.83 4.83 -1.56
C ILE A 86 -10.17 5.40 -1.08
N ILE A 87 -10.58 6.53 -1.63
CA ILE A 87 -11.87 7.14 -1.42
C ILE A 87 -12.88 6.47 -2.36
N LEU A 88 -13.91 5.85 -1.79
CA LEU A 88 -15.00 5.21 -2.53
C LEU A 88 -16.15 6.17 -2.80
N GLY A 89 -16.35 7.16 -1.92
CA GLY A 89 -17.42 8.15 -2.03
C GLY A 89 -17.15 9.38 -1.17
N GLY A 90 -17.82 10.48 -1.49
CA GLY A 90 -17.63 11.76 -0.81
C GLY A 90 -16.31 12.44 -1.10
N ARG A 91 -15.93 13.39 -0.25
CA ARG A 91 -14.67 14.15 -0.32
C ARG A 91 -14.06 14.27 1.06
N LEU A 92 -12.85 13.75 1.21
CA LEU A 92 -12.04 13.86 2.42
C LEU A 92 -11.06 15.03 2.26
N GLU A 93 -11.06 15.96 3.21
CA GLU A 93 -10.00 16.95 3.35
C GLU A 93 -9.12 16.59 4.54
N LEU A 94 -7.81 16.51 4.29
CA LEU A 94 -6.78 16.27 5.30
C LEU A 94 -6.03 17.55 5.56
N TYR A 95 -5.61 17.77 6.82
CA TYR A 95 -4.84 18.95 7.19
C TYR A 95 -3.85 18.67 8.31
N LEU A 96 -2.71 19.33 8.22
CA LEU A 96 -1.64 19.33 9.20
C LEU A 96 -1.76 20.55 10.12
N LYS A 97 -1.12 20.48 11.29
CA LYS A 97 -1.09 21.61 12.23
C LYS A 97 -0.40 22.87 11.70
N ASN A 98 0.46 22.72 10.68
CA ASN A 98 1.13 23.84 10.02
C ASN A 98 0.26 24.57 8.96
N GLY A 99 -1.00 24.14 8.77
CA GLY A 99 -1.92 24.69 7.79
C GLY A 99 -1.88 24.06 6.41
N THR A 100 -1.00 23.07 6.17
CA THR A 100 -1.02 22.32 4.91
C THR A 100 -2.30 21.49 4.82
N THR A 101 -3.01 21.61 3.69
CA THR A 101 -4.25 20.90 3.42
C THR A 101 -4.18 20.18 2.09
N LYS A 102 -4.93 19.07 1.96
CA LYS A 102 -5.14 18.38 0.69
C LYS A 102 -6.48 17.64 0.70
N SER A 103 -7.23 17.75 -0.39
CA SER A 103 -8.51 17.07 -0.57
C SER A 103 -8.39 15.91 -1.53
N PHE A 104 -9.18 14.85 -1.24
CA PHE A 104 -9.28 13.65 -2.07
C PHE A 104 -10.76 13.32 -2.28
N GLY A 105 -11.15 13.09 -3.53
CA GLY A 105 -12.51 12.71 -3.92
C GLY A 105 -12.65 11.24 -4.27
N ALA A 106 -13.87 10.83 -4.58
CA ALA A 106 -14.17 9.46 -4.98
C ALA A 106 -13.30 8.98 -6.16
N GLY A 107 -12.73 7.78 -6.04
CA GLY A 107 -11.81 7.18 -7.00
C GLY A 107 -10.35 7.60 -6.85
N GLU A 108 -10.04 8.58 -6.01
CA GLU A 108 -8.67 8.99 -5.72
C GLU A 108 -8.06 8.14 -4.58
N ALA A 109 -6.76 7.88 -4.68
CA ALA A 109 -6.00 7.20 -3.65
C ALA A 109 -4.90 8.11 -3.11
N LEU A 110 -4.50 7.86 -1.87
CA LEU A 110 -3.44 8.59 -1.19
C LEU A 110 -2.54 7.66 -0.39
N VAL A 111 -1.31 8.10 -0.17
CA VAL A 111 -0.40 7.56 0.84
C VAL A 111 -0.40 8.53 1.99
N GLU A 112 -0.80 8.06 3.19
CA GLU A 112 -1.01 8.90 4.37
C GLU A 112 0.32 9.29 5.02
N VAL A 113 0.30 10.35 5.82
CA VAL A 113 1.45 10.77 6.63
C VAL A 113 1.69 9.80 7.78
N VAL A 114 2.96 9.51 8.06
CA VAL A 114 3.39 8.60 9.14
C VAL A 114 4.03 9.38 10.26
N ASN A 115 3.64 9.10 11.51
CA ASN A 115 4.11 9.79 12.72
C ASN A 115 3.87 11.32 12.72
N THR A 116 3.12 11.84 11.76
CA THR A 116 2.77 13.25 11.65
C THR A 116 1.35 13.48 12.13
N VAL A 117 1.18 14.43 13.06
CA VAL A 117 -0.12 14.78 13.62
C VAL A 117 -0.96 15.48 12.57
N HIS A 118 -2.10 14.91 12.28
CA HIS A 118 -3.05 15.41 11.29
C HIS A 118 -4.49 15.18 11.73
N ALA A 119 -5.41 15.76 10.98
CA ALA A 119 -6.82 15.50 11.10
C ALA A 119 -7.45 15.48 9.72
N GLY A 120 -8.70 15.03 9.63
CA GLY A 120 -9.46 14.98 8.39
C GLY A 120 -10.90 15.42 8.61
N GLN A 121 -11.55 15.85 7.54
CA GLN A 121 -12.96 16.24 7.54
C GLN A 121 -13.67 15.70 6.31
N ALA A 122 -14.89 15.20 6.50
CA ALA A 122 -15.80 14.97 5.40
C ALA A 122 -16.37 16.34 4.94
N VAL A 123 -15.98 16.78 3.74
CA VAL A 123 -16.41 18.07 3.18
C VAL A 123 -17.41 17.88 2.06
N GLY A 124 -18.38 18.81 1.96
CA GLY A 124 -19.48 18.71 1.00
C GLY A 124 -20.70 17.98 1.58
N PRO A 125 -21.71 17.68 0.74
CA PRO A 125 -22.99 17.14 1.20
C PRO A 125 -22.97 15.63 1.49
N ASP A 126 -21.98 14.90 0.96
CA ASP A 126 -21.95 13.45 1.02
C ASP A 126 -21.04 12.94 2.14
N ASP A 127 -21.39 11.78 2.71
CA ASP A 127 -20.52 11.06 3.61
C ASP A 127 -19.26 10.59 2.88
N VAL A 128 -18.12 10.61 3.56
CA VAL A 128 -16.90 9.97 3.06
C VAL A 128 -16.99 8.47 3.34
N ASP A 129 -16.78 7.67 2.30
CA ASP A 129 -16.59 6.23 2.38
C ASP A 129 -15.20 5.90 1.84
N LEU A 130 -14.35 5.29 2.65
CA LEU A 130 -12.98 4.98 2.24
C LEU A 130 -12.54 3.60 2.75
N VAL A 131 -11.59 3.01 2.02
CA VAL A 131 -10.87 1.82 2.47
C VAL A 131 -9.43 2.22 2.75
N VAL A 132 -8.94 1.86 3.94
CA VAL A 132 -7.56 2.13 4.36
C VAL A 132 -6.83 0.82 4.59
N PHE A 133 -5.67 0.70 3.99
CA PHE A 133 -4.75 -0.41 4.12
C PHE A 133 -3.56 0.02 4.98
N TYR A 134 -3.36 -0.62 6.13
CA TYR A 134 -2.26 -0.36 7.05
C TYR A 134 -1.23 -1.48 6.97
N ALA A 135 0.04 -1.12 6.83
CA ALA A 135 1.18 -2.04 6.80
C ALA A 135 2.09 -1.77 8.01
N GLY A 136 1.95 -2.59 9.04
CA GLY A 136 2.67 -2.44 10.30
C GLY A 136 3.21 -3.76 10.83
N SER A 137 3.59 -3.77 12.11
CA SER A 137 4.01 -4.97 12.84
C SER A 137 2.95 -5.41 13.83
N LYS A 138 2.94 -6.70 14.15
CA LYS A 138 2.03 -7.30 15.14
C LYS A 138 2.09 -6.55 16.47
N GLY A 139 0.92 -6.11 16.95
CA GLY A 139 0.76 -5.38 18.22
C GLY A 139 0.96 -3.87 18.11
N GLN A 140 1.38 -3.35 16.95
CA GLN A 140 1.51 -1.91 16.73
C GLN A 140 0.13 -1.28 16.46
N PRO A 141 -0.24 -0.16 17.12
CA PRO A 141 -1.48 0.53 16.82
C PRO A 141 -1.43 1.13 15.42
N THR A 142 -2.58 1.17 14.74
CA THR A 142 -2.68 1.83 13.43
C THR A 142 -2.97 3.32 13.55
N THR A 143 -3.55 3.75 14.67
CA THR A 143 -3.92 5.15 14.94
C THR A 143 -3.73 5.46 16.41
N VAL A 144 -3.17 6.63 16.70
CA VAL A 144 -2.99 7.16 18.06
C VAL A 144 -3.66 8.53 18.13
N LEU A 145 -4.67 8.66 19.00
CA LEU A 145 -5.37 9.91 19.21
C LEU A 145 -4.56 10.84 20.12
N LEU A 146 -4.57 12.14 19.83
CA LEU A 146 -4.07 13.15 20.75
C LEU A 146 -5.15 13.44 21.81
N LYS A 147 -4.69 13.54 23.06
CA LYS A 147 -5.53 13.95 24.20
C LYS A 147 -5.63 15.46 24.28
#